data_dc8d282f97a4c8481d7ddaccfd8e2266
#
_entry.id   dc8d282f97a4c8481d7ddaccfd8e2266
#
_cell.length_a   1.000
_cell.length_b   1.000
_cell.length_c   1.000
_cell.angle_alpha   90.00
_cell.angle_beta   90.00
_cell.angle_gamma   90.00
#
_symmetry.space_group_name_H-M   'P 1'
#
loop_
_entity.id
_entity.type
_entity.pdbx_description
1 polymer ?
#
loop_
_entity_poly.entity_id
_entity_poly.type
_entity_poly.pdbx_seq_one_letter_code
_entity_poly.pdbx_strand_id
1 'polypeptide(L)'
;MLEQLVGKGYRLGVISNNDGKCKEKCEQLGIAKYFEVIVDSGVEAVRKPAPEIFEVALERMGVAARDAAHTGDMYGSDVLGARDAGIIPVWFNTHRCQPFDSYEPDYEITRLKQILDFF
;
A
#
# COMPACT_ATOMS: atom_id res chain seq x y z
N MET A 1 2.75 -12.93 8.24
CA MET A 1 2.03 -12.46 7.03
C MET A 1 3.00 -12.08 5.92
N LEU A 2 3.95 -11.19 6.18
CA LEU A 2 4.91 -10.74 5.15
C LEU A 2 5.74 -11.89 4.58
N GLU A 3 6.25 -12.77 5.44
CA GLU A 3 6.99 -13.95 5.01
C GLU A 3 6.15 -14.86 4.11
N GLN A 4 4.87 -15.01 4.43
CA GLN A 4 3.96 -15.85 3.67
C GLN A 4 3.68 -15.28 2.28
N LEU A 5 3.54 -13.96 2.16
CA LEU A 5 3.37 -13.30 0.88
C LEU A 5 4.61 -13.45 0.01
N VAL A 6 5.78 -13.21 0.57
CA VAL A 6 7.04 -13.40 -0.15
C VAL A 6 7.20 -14.87 -0.57
N GLY A 7 6.86 -15.80 0.31
CA GLY A 7 6.90 -17.22 0.00
C GLY A 7 5.98 -17.66 -1.13
N LYS A 8 4.88 -16.93 -1.36
CA LYS A 8 3.97 -17.16 -2.48
C LYS A 8 4.46 -16.52 -3.79
N GLY A 9 5.57 -15.80 -3.77
CA GLY A 9 6.12 -15.15 -4.94
C GLY A 9 5.69 -13.70 -5.12
N TYR A 10 4.96 -13.11 -4.17
CA TYR A 10 4.60 -11.71 -4.23
C TYR A 10 5.79 -10.81 -3.91
N ARG A 11 5.86 -9.70 -4.63
CA ARG A 11 6.86 -8.66 -4.40
C ARG A 11 6.21 -7.54 -3.60
N LEU A 12 6.89 -7.08 -2.56
CA LEU A 12 6.30 -6.15 -1.61
C LEU A 12 7.00 -4.80 -1.63
N GLY A 13 6.23 -3.75 -1.41
CA GLY A 13 6.73 -2.40 -1.25
C GLY A 13 5.89 -1.64 -0.23
N VAL A 14 6.39 -0.49 0.21
CA VAL A 14 5.70 0.39 1.14
C VAL A 14 5.55 1.77 0.49
N ILE A 15 4.35 2.35 0.62
CA ILE A 15 4.08 3.75 0.31
C ILE A 15 3.51 4.37 1.58
N SER A 16 4.23 5.34 2.14
CA SER A 16 3.86 5.93 3.42
C SER A 16 3.84 7.45 3.36
N ASN A 17 2.78 8.06 3.89
CA ASN A 17 2.77 9.48 4.18
C ASN A 17 3.50 9.68 5.51
N ASN A 18 4.77 10.04 5.45
CA ASN A 18 5.65 10.07 6.60
C ASN A 18 6.60 11.27 6.52
N ASP A 19 7.52 11.36 7.49
CA ASP A 19 8.44 12.47 7.66
C ASP A 19 9.86 12.21 7.11
N GLY A 20 10.02 11.19 6.27
CA GLY A 20 11.31 10.80 5.71
C GLY A 20 12.00 9.66 6.45
N LYS A 21 11.38 9.16 7.52
CA LYS A 21 11.97 8.12 8.38
C LYS A 21 11.30 6.76 8.27
N CYS A 22 10.48 6.56 7.24
CA CYS A 22 9.76 5.29 7.07
C CYS A 22 10.71 4.10 6.94
N LYS A 23 11.75 4.24 6.13
CA LYS A 23 12.75 3.18 5.94
C LYS A 23 13.44 2.84 7.26
N GLU A 24 13.84 3.84 8.02
CA GLU A 24 14.47 3.67 9.32
C GLU A 24 13.54 2.93 10.29
N LYS A 25 12.27 3.30 10.31
CA LYS A 25 11.26 2.63 11.15
C LYS A 25 11.08 1.17 10.78
N CYS A 26 11.05 0.86 9.48
CA CYS A 26 10.97 -0.52 9.01
C CYS A 26 12.20 -1.34 9.41
N GLU A 27 13.38 -0.73 9.35
CA GLU A 27 14.62 -1.38 9.79
C GLU A 27 14.58 -1.68 11.28
N GLN A 28 14.14 -0.71 12.10
CA GLN A 28 14.02 -0.89 13.55
C GLN A 28 13.02 -1.99 13.92
N LEU A 29 11.93 -2.14 13.14
CA LEU A 29 10.94 -3.18 13.34
C LEU A 29 11.37 -4.54 12.77
N GLY A 30 12.49 -4.59 12.05
CA GLY A 30 12.98 -5.83 11.44
C GLY A 30 12.19 -6.29 10.23
N ILE A 31 11.42 -5.41 9.58
CA ILE A 31 10.58 -5.76 8.44
C ILE A 31 11.08 -5.19 7.10
N ALA A 32 12.09 -4.33 7.11
CA ALA A 32 12.59 -3.72 5.88
C ALA A 32 13.05 -4.74 4.84
N LYS A 33 13.52 -5.89 5.30
CA LYS A 33 14.01 -6.98 4.42
C LYS A 33 12.93 -7.57 3.51
N TYR A 34 11.65 -7.38 3.83
CA TYR A 34 10.56 -7.91 3.01
C TYR A 34 10.18 -6.99 1.84
N PHE A 35 10.65 -5.74 1.85
CA PHE A 35 10.23 -4.74 0.89
C PHE A 35 11.33 -4.41 -0.11
N GLU A 36 10.99 -4.42 -1.39
CA GLU A 36 11.91 -4.02 -2.46
C GLU A 36 12.08 -2.51 -2.52
N VAL A 37 11.00 -1.76 -2.22
CA VAL A 37 11.01 -0.30 -2.19
C VAL A 37 10.27 0.18 -0.96
N ILE A 38 10.73 1.30 -0.42
CA ILE A 38 10.05 2.02 0.66
C ILE A 38 9.96 3.47 0.20
N VAL A 39 8.75 3.89 -0.18
CA VAL A 39 8.48 5.22 -0.71
C VAL A 39 7.87 6.06 0.40
N ASP A 40 8.55 7.13 0.76
CA ASP A 40 8.17 8.01 1.87
C ASP A 40 7.88 9.41 1.33
N SER A 41 6.71 9.96 1.62
CA SER A 41 6.31 11.28 1.16
C SER A 41 7.27 12.40 1.61
N GLY A 42 7.91 12.23 2.76
CA GLY A 42 8.89 13.18 3.25
C GLY A 42 10.17 13.21 2.42
N VAL A 43 10.48 12.14 1.70
CA VAL A 43 11.62 12.05 0.78
C VAL A 43 11.22 12.49 -0.62
N GLU A 44 10.06 12.01 -1.11
CA GLU A 44 9.65 12.22 -2.49
C GLU A 44 8.99 13.57 -2.75
N ALA A 45 8.61 14.30 -1.69
CA ALA A 45 7.91 15.59 -1.77
C ALA A 45 6.54 15.51 -2.47
N VAL A 46 5.95 14.33 -2.46
CA VAL A 46 4.58 14.06 -2.94
C VAL A 46 3.96 13.03 -2.03
N ARG A 47 2.66 13.12 -1.79
CA ARG A 47 1.99 12.27 -0.81
C ARG A 47 0.68 11.69 -1.35
N LYS A 48 0.23 10.56 -0.77
CA LYS A 48 -1.08 10.00 -1.06
C LYS A 48 -2.16 11.02 -0.69
N PRO A 49 -3.23 11.17 -1.48
CA PRO A 49 -3.65 10.31 -2.59
C PRO A 49 -3.11 10.70 -3.97
N ALA A 50 -2.12 11.60 -4.07
CA ALA A 50 -1.58 11.99 -5.36
C ALA A 50 -1.06 10.76 -6.12
N PRO A 51 -1.49 10.54 -7.38
CA PRO A 51 -1.08 9.36 -8.13
C PRO A 51 0.43 9.27 -8.36
N GLU A 52 1.14 10.40 -8.33
CA GLU A 52 2.59 10.45 -8.55
C GLU A 52 3.37 9.59 -7.55
N ILE A 53 2.92 9.52 -6.29
CA ILE A 53 3.64 8.70 -5.30
C ILE A 53 3.49 7.20 -5.57
N PHE A 54 2.32 6.80 -6.08
CA PHE A 54 2.10 5.41 -6.51
C PHE A 54 2.93 5.09 -7.75
N GLU A 55 3.02 6.03 -8.68
CA GLU A 55 3.83 5.89 -9.90
C GLU A 55 5.31 5.70 -9.59
N VAL A 56 5.83 6.42 -8.60
CA VAL A 56 7.22 6.26 -8.14
C VAL A 56 7.48 4.81 -7.70
N ALA A 57 6.59 4.25 -6.89
CA ALA A 57 6.73 2.88 -6.41
C ALA A 57 6.66 1.87 -7.55
N LEU A 58 5.68 2.02 -8.44
CA LEU A 58 5.51 1.13 -9.59
C LEU A 58 6.72 1.18 -10.51
N GLU A 59 7.25 2.36 -10.79
CA GLU A 59 8.41 2.54 -11.65
C GLU A 59 9.64 1.87 -11.04
N ARG A 60 9.88 2.08 -9.76
CA ARG A 60 11.04 1.48 -9.07
C ARG A 60 10.95 -0.04 -8.99
N MET A 61 9.75 -0.58 -8.91
CA MET A 61 9.54 -2.04 -8.91
C MET A 61 9.42 -2.62 -10.33
N GLY A 62 9.24 -1.77 -11.34
CA GLY A 62 9.07 -2.23 -12.72
C GLY A 62 7.77 -3.01 -12.92
N VAL A 63 6.69 -2.61 -12.26
CA VAL A 63 5.40 -3.31 -12.26
C VAL A 63 4.33 -2.39 -12.83
N ALA A 64 3.42 -2.96 -13.64
CA ALA A 64 2.27 -2.22 -14.14
C ALA A 64 1.22 -2.05 -13.03
N ALA A 65 0.50 -0.93 -13.04
CA ALA A 65 -0.51 -0.64 -12.02
C ALA A 65 -1.56 -1.76 -11.91
N ARG A 66 -2.03 -2.26 -13.04
CA ARG A 66 -3.06 -3.32 -13.08
C ARG A 66 -2.61 -4.64 -12.44
N ASP A 67 -1.30 -4.83 -12.28
CA ASP A 67 -0.71 -6.03 -11.69
C ASP A 67 -0.34 -5.84 -10.22
N ALA A 68 -0.75 -4.71 -9.62
CA ALA A 68 -0.43 -4.37 -8.25
C ALA A 68 -1.71 -4.17 -7.42
N ALA A 69 -1.60 -4.44 -6.12
CA ALA A 69 -2.62 -4.12 -5.14
C ALA A 69 -2.00 -3.26 -4.04
N HIS A 70 -2.77 -2.32 -3.51
CA HIS A 70 -2.34 -1.45 -2.42
C HIS A 70 -3.27 -1.60 -1.24
N THR A 71 -2.72 -1.97 -0.09
CA THR A 71 -3.46 -2.16 1.15
C THR A 71 -3.19 -0.98 2.07
N GLY A 72 -4.24 -0.34 2.57
CA GLY A 72 -4.12 0.74 3.51
C GLY A 72 -5.43 1.00 4.25
N ASP A 73 -5.35 1.77 5.34
CA ASP A 73 -6.47 2.00 6.23
C ASP A 73 -7.26 3.28 5.94
N MET A 74 -6.65 4.23 5.24
CA MET A 74 -7.27 5.52 4.94
C MET A 74 -8.04 5.47 3.64
N TYR A 75 -9.37 5.62 3.71
CA TYR A 75 -10.21 5.55 2.51
C TYR A 75 -9.77 6.57 1.45
N GLY A 76 -9.56 7.82 1.82
CA GLY A 76 -9.15 8.85 0.86
C GLY A 76 -7.74 8.67 0.31
N SER A 77 -6.77 8.47 1.21
CA SER A 77 -5.36 8.38 0.81
C SER A 77 -5.02 7.05 0.14
N ASP A 78 -5.53 5.95 0.69
CA ASP A 78 -5.13 4.61 0.25
C ASP A 78 -6.10 4.03 -0.79
N VAL A 79 -7.40 4.02 -0.51
CA VAL A 79 -8.38 3.37 -1.39
C VAL A 79 -8.61 4.20 -2.65
N LEU A 80 -8.99 5.45 -2.50
CA LEU A 80 -9.22 6.33 -3.65
C LEU A 80 -7.91 6.65 -4.37
N GLY A 81 -6.81 6.81 -3.61
CA GLY A 81 -5.50 7.05 -4.21
C GLY A 81 -5.04 5.90 -5.09
N ALA A 82 -5.16 4.66 -4.60
CA ALA A 82 -4.81 3.48 -5.39
C ALA A 82 -5.70 3.35 -6.62
N ARG A 83 -7.01 3.52 -6.46
CA ARG A 83 -7.96 3.49 -7.58
C ARG A 83 -7.56 4.46 -8.68
N ASP A 84 -7.25 5.71 -8.31
CA ASP A 84 -6.91 6.76 -9.26
C ASP A 84 -5.57 6.50 -9.96
N ALA A 85 -4.69 5.71 -9.34
CA ALA A 85 -3.43 5.28 -9.94
C ALA A 85 -3.57 3.98 -10.77
N GLY A 86 -4.77 3.41 -10.85
CA GLY A 86 -5.01 2.16 -11.58
C GLY A 86 -4.60 0.90 -10.84
N ILE A 87 -4.32 1.02 -9.56
CA ILE A 87 -3.92 -0.09 -8.67
C ILE A 87 -5.15 -0.65 -7.97
N ILE A 88 -5.18 -1.94 -7.72
CA ILE A 88 -6.30 -2.61 -7.02
C ILE A 88 -6.28 -2.19 -5.54
N PRO A 89 -7.32 -1.48 -5.05
CA PRO A 89 -7.36 -1.11 -3.64
C PRO A 89 -7.81 -2.28 -2.77
N VAL A 90 -7.13 -2.45 -1.63
CA VAL A 90 -7.56 -3.34 -0.55
C VAL A 90 -7.74 -2.47 0.68
N TRP A 91 -8.98 -2.29 1.13
CA TRP A 91 -9.25 -1.42 2.27
C TRP A 91 -9.08 -2.18 3.58
N PHE A 92 -8.07 -1.80 4.35
CA PHE A 92 -7.88 -2.29 5.70
C PHE A 92 -8.71 -1.46 6.67
N ASN A 93 -9.98 -1.83 6.83
CA ASN A 93 -10.98 -1.04 7.57
C ASN A 93 -11.20 -1.60 8.97
N THR A 94 -10.23 -1.42 9.86
CA THR A 94 -10.31 -1.91 11.24
C THR A 94 -11.40 -1.22 12.05
N HIS A 95 -11.70 0.04 11.75
CA HIS A 95 -12.69 0.82 12.48
C HIS A 95 -14.08 0.75 11.87
N ARG A 96 -14.26 -0.04 10.82
CA ARG A 96 -15.53 -0.21 10.12
C ARG A 96 -16.16 1.12 9.71
N CYS A 97 -15.32 2.02 9.19
CA CYS A 97 -15.77 3.32 8.70
C CYS A 97 -16.60 3.17 7.43
N GLN A 98 -17.48 4.16 7.19
CA GLN A 98 -18.23 4.21 5.96
C GLN A 98 -17.44 4.98 4.89
N PRO A 99 -17.52 4.57 3.61
CA PRO A 99 -16.94 5.36 2.53
C PRO A 99 -17.63 6.73 2.46
N PHE A 100 -16.84 7.78 2.25
CA PHE A 100 -17.41 9.11 2.05
C PHE A 100 -17.68 9.44 0.57
N ASP A 101 -17.34 8.52 -0.33
CA ASP A 101 -17.60 8.59 -1.76
C ASP A 101 -18.40 7.35 -2.18
N SER A 102 -18.92 7.33 -3.40
CA SER A 102 -19.71 6.21 -3.92
C SER A 102 -18.89 4.98 -4.26
N TYR A 103 -17.58 5.10 -4.34
CA TYR A 103 -16.71 3.99 -4.70
C TYR A 103 -16.60 2.97 -3.56
N GLU A 104 -16.84 1.71 -3.88
CA GLU A 104 -16.64 0.60 -2.95
C GLU A 104 -15.54 -0.31 -3.50
N PRO A 105 -14.45 -0.52 -2.75
CA PRO A 105 -13.38 -1.42 -3.21
C PRO A 105 -13.86 -2.87 -3.23
N ASP A 106 -13.32 -3.67 -4.14
CA ASP A 106 -13.66 -5.10 -4.24
C ASP A 106 -13.14 -5.89 -3.03
N TYR A 107 -12.13 -5.37 -2.35
CA TYR A 107 -11.51 -6.02 -1.20
C TYR A 107 -11.56 -5.11 0.01
N GLU A 108 -12.19 -5.61 1.07
CA GLU A 108 -12.20 -4.93 2.37
C GLU A 108 -11.86 -5.97 3.43
N ILE A 109 -10.87 -5.66 4.28
CA ILE A 109 -10.42 -6.54 5.34
C ILE A 109 -10.42 -5.79 6.67
N THR A 110 -10.61 -6.49 7.78
CA THR A 110 -10.57 -5.91 9.12
C THR A 110 -9.32 -6.33 9.91
N ARG A 111 -8.59 -7.32 9.41
CA ARG A 111 -7.31 -7.77 9.94
C ARG A 111 -6.36 -7.99 8.77
N LEU A 112 -5.11 -7.52 8.91
CA LEU A 112 -4.12 -7.62 7.83
C LEU A 112 -3.92 -9.06 7.33
N LYS A 113 -3.98 -10.03 8.23
CA LYS A 113 -3.78 -11.42 7.86
C LYS A 113 -4.80 -11.92 6.83
N GLN A 114 -5.98 -11.30 6.76
CA GLN A 114 -7.02 -11.66 5.80
C GLN A 114 -6.58 -11.43 4.34
N ILE A 115 -5.52 -10.67 4.10
CA ILE A 115 -5.00 -10.48 2.76
C ILE A 115 -4.58 -11.81 2.13
N LEU A 116 -4.17 -12.77 2.95
CA LEU A 116 -3.79 -14.09 2.49
C LEU A 116 -4.96 -14.91 1.93
N ASP A 117 -6.20 -14.51 2.24
CA ASP A 117 -7.39 -15.17 1.71
C ASP A 117 -7.65 -14.81 0.24
N PHE A 118 -7.09 -13.69 -0.24
CA PHE A 118 -7.29 -13.17 -1.59
C PHE A 118 -6.03 -13.28 -2.45
N PHE A 119 -4.89 -13.31 -1.84
CA PHE A 119 -3.60 -13.31 -2.50
C PHE A 119 -2.71 -14.43 -1.94
#